data_f2e2366df4851b714c7392718b5cffb7
#
_entry.id   f2e2366df4851b714c7392718b5cffb7
#
_cell.length_a   1.000
_cell.length_b   1.000
_cell.length_c   1.000
_cell.angle_alpha   90.00
_cell.angle_beta   90.00
_cell.angle_gamma   90.00
#
_symmetry.space_group_name_H-M   'P 1'
#
loop_
_entity.id
_entity.type
_entity.pdbx_description
1 polymer ?
#
loop_
_entity_poly.entity_id
_entity_poly.type
_entity_poly.pdbx_seq_one_letter_code
_entity_poly.pdbx_strand_id
1 'polypeptide(L)'
;NTALMPDPAMFEISQRFYFDAAHTLQREIEAQGSKRVHGHTYHAEVFVQGQPGDNGMVMDLGLVRQALKEVREQLDHHYLDEVPGLGPATLENLCLFIWRALQPQLPGLSAVQVERHSIGDKCVYRP
;
A
#
# COMPACT_ATOMS: atom_id res chain seq x y z
N ASN A 1 10.95 34.46 19.86
CA ASN A 1 9.58 34.69 19.44
C ASN A 1 8.97 33.42 18.86
N THR A 2 8.06 32.75 19.60
CA THR A 2 7.46 31.50 19.21
C THR A 2 6.62 31.59 17.93
N ALA A 3 6.04 32.78 17.63
CA ALA A 3 5.26 33.00 16.40
C ALA A 3 6.10 32.86 15.13
N LEU A 4 7.41 33.01 15.23
CA LEU A 4 8.33 32.92 14.10
C LEU A 4 9.03 31.57 13.99
N MET A 5 8.79 30.66 14.94
CA MET A 5 9.36 29.33 14.87
C MET A 5 8.59 28.48 13.85
N PRO A 6 9.30 27.74 12.99
CA PRO A 6 8.62 26.80 12.09
C PRO A 6 7.95 25.69 12.87
N ASP A 7 6.91 25.09 12.31
CA ASP A 7 6.33 23.88 12.85
C ASP A 7 7.40 22.78 12.93
N PRO A 8 7.29 21.87 13.91
CA PRO A 8 8.23 20.75 13.97
C PRO A 8 8.29 20.01 12.64
N ALA A 9 9.51 19.72 12.20
CA ALA A 9 9.70 18.96 10.97
C ALA A 9 9.08 17.56 11.12
N MET A 10 8.37 17.15 10.09
CA MET A 10 7.84 15.78 10.00
C MET A 10 8.75 14.98 9.10
N PHE A 11 9.08 13.80 9.57
CA PHE A 11 9.79 12.84 8.75
C PHE A 11 8.82 11.81 8.21
N GLU A 12 9.09 11.35 7.02
CA GLU A 12 8.33 10.28 6.40
C GLU A 12 9.30 9.17 6.03
N ILE A 13 9.04 7.99 6.55
CA ILE A 13 9.76 6.78 6.16
C ILE A 13 8.84 5.92 5.32
N SER A 14 9.41 5.09 4.46
CA SER A 14 8.62 4.20 3.63
C SER A 14 9.28 2.84 3.47
N GLN A 15 8.47 1.86 3.13
CA GLN A 15 8.91 0.51 2.85
C GLN A 15 8.13 -0.02 1.67
N ARG A 16 8.83 -0.64 0.74
CA ARG A 16 8.24 -1.27 -0.45
C ARG A 16 8.13 -2.78 -0.27
N PHE A 17 7.14 -3.34 -0.93
CA PHE A 17 7.07 -4.77 -1.17
C PHE A 17 6.40 -5.01 -2.52
N TYR A 18 6.57 -6.20 -3.06
CA TYR A 18 5.87 -6.58 -4.29
C TYR A 18 5.13 -7.89 -4.08
N PHE A 19 4.14 -8.12 -4.92
CA PHE A 19 3.42 -9.38 -4.97
C PHE A 19 2.94 -9.65 -6.38
N ASP A 20 2.89 -10.93 -6.74
CA ASP A 20 2.37 -11.39 -8.01
C ASP A 20 0.98 -11.96 -7.77
N ALA A 21 -0.01 -11.48 -8.52
CA ALA A 21 -1.39 -11.90 -8.32
C ALA A 21 -2.17 -11.83 -9.61
N ALA A 22 -3.21 -12.66 -9.69
CA ALA A 22 -4.12 -12.68 -10.81
C ALA A 22 -5.42 -11.96 -10.44
N HIS A 23 -6.10 -11.41 -11.44
CA HIS A 23 -7.39 -10.77 -11.26
C HIS A 23 -8.17 -10.70 -12.54
N THR A 24 -9.43 -10.29 -12.43
CA THR A 24 -10.26 -9.82 -13.54
C THR A 24 -10.78 -8.42 -13.22
N LEU A 25 -11.12 -7.65 -14.25
CA LEU A 25 -11.74 -6.33 -14.09
C LEU A 25 -12.90 -6.17 -15.05
N GLN A 26 -13.89 -5.39 -14.66
CA GLN A 26 -14.99 -4.95 -15.49
C GLN A 26 -14.66 -3.54 -16.00
N ARG A 27 -14.19 -3.42 -17.24
CA ARG A 27 -13.78 -2.15 -17.84
C ARG A 27 -14.57 -1.88 -19.12
N GLU A 28 -14.80 -0.61 -19.43
CA GLU A 28 -15.42 -0.21 -20.69
C GLU A 28 -14.43 -0.32 -21.85
N ILE A 29 -13.21 0.16 -21.65
CA ILE A 29 -12.12 0.07 -22.62
C ILE A 29 -11.28 -1.15 -22.28
N GLU A 30 -10.86 -1.89 -23.29
CA GLU A 30 -10.12 -3.15 -23.13
C GLU A 30 -10.93 -4.20 -22.34
N ALA A 31 -12.25 -4.16 -22.48
CA ALA A 31 -13.18 -4.94 -21.67
C ALA A 31 -12.93 -6.44 -21.74
N GLN A 32 -12.71 -6.99 -22.94
CA GLN A 32 -12.50 -8.43 -23.09
C GLN A 32 -11.21 -8.90 -22.43
N GLY A 33 -10.12 -8.16 -22.61
CA GLY A 33 -8.85 -8.49 -21.98
C GLY A 33 -8.94 -8.41 -20.44
N SER A 34 -9.63 -7.38 -19.93
CA SER A 34 -9.76 -7.20 -18.48
C SER A 34 -10.66 -8.24 -17.82
N LYS A 35 -11.64 -8.78 -18.54
CA LYS A 35 -12.54 -9.84 -18.03
C LYS A 35 -11.86 -11.21 -17.96
N ARG A 36 -10.81 -11.42 -18.71
CA ARG A 36 -10.04 -12.66 -18.62
C ARG A 36 -9.19 -12.64 -17.37
N VAL A 37 -9.01 -13.80 -16.79
CA VAL A 37 -8.03 -13.94 -15.69
C VAL A 37 -6.66 -13.65 -16.26
N HIS A 38 -5.98 -12.68 -15.66
CA HIS A 38 -4.62 -12.30 -16.03
C HIS A 38 -3.85 -11.89 -14.79
N GLY A 39 -2.54 -11.88 -14.89
CA GLY A 39 -1.67 -11.61 -13.74
C GLY A 39 -0.85 -10.36 -13.93
N HIS A 40 -0.48 -9.78 -12.79
CA HIS A 40 0.44 -8.64 -12.71
C HIS A 40 1.42 -8.84 -11.58
N THR A 41 2.58 -8.21 -11.70
CA THR A 41 3.42 -7.91 -10.55
C THR A 41 3.01 -6.53 -10.03
N TYR A 42 2.56 -6.49 -8.79
CA TYR A 42 2.20 -5.25 -8.10
C TYR A 42 3.35 -4.82 -7.21
N HIS A 43 3.63 -3.53 -7.21
CA HIS A 43 4.59 -2.92 -6.30
C HIS A 43 3.81 -2.02 -5.35
N ALA A 44 3.95 -2.27 -4.06
CA ALA A 44 3.30 -1.47 -3.04
C ALA A 44 4.35 -0.72 -2.22
N GLU A 45 3.97 0.46 -1.75
CA GLU A 45 4.79 1.23 -0.83
C GLU A 45 3.92 1.82 0.25
N VAL A 46 4.35 1.72 1.49
CA VAL A 46 3.64 2.28 2.63
C VAL A 46 4.49 3.35 3.28
N PHE A 47 3.85 4.40 3.74
CA PHE A 47 4.50 5.62 4.27
C PHE A 47 4.04 5.83 5.70
N VAL A 48 5.00 6.10 6.58
CA VAL A 48 4.74 6.39 7.99
C VAL A 48 5.37 7.73 8.33
N GLN A 49 4.57 8.64 8.88
CA GLN A 49 5.03 9.98 9.29
C GLN A 49 5.18 10.06 10.79
N GLY A 50 6.10 10.89 11.24
CA GLY A 50 6.28 11.16 12.65
C GLY A 50 7.56 11.92 12.96
N GLN A 51 7.78 12.12 14.24
CA GLN A 51 9.02 12.68 14.77
C GLN A 51 9.89 11.54 15.25
N PRO A 52 11.22 11.62 15.06
CA PRO A 52 12.13 10.62 15.63
C PRO A 52 12.04 10.60 17.15
N GLY A 53 12.07 9.41 17.71
CA GLY A 53 12.22 9.23 19.14
C GLY A 53 13.68 9.36 19.58
N ASP A 54 13.95 8.99 20.82
CA ASP A 54 15.31 9.08 21.41
C ASP A 54 16.32 8.21 20.66
N ASN A 55 15.85 7.14 20.01
CA ASN A 55 16.69 6.28 19.18
C ASN A 55 16.93 6.81 17.76
N GLY A 56 16.40 7.99 17.43
CA GLY A 56 16.55 8.60 16.12
C GLY A 56 15.62 8.05 15.03
N MET A 57 14.66 7.19 15.40
CA MET A 57 13.75 6.56 14.45
C MET A 57 12.33 7.10 14.61
N VAL A 58 11.66 7.33 13.48
CA VAL A 58 10.21 7.54 13.46
C VAL A 58 9.51 6.25 13.90
N MET A 59 9.95 5.15 13.33
CA MET A 59 9.52 3.80 13.67
C MET A 59 10.60 2.83 13.21
N ASP A 60 10.79 1.74 13.93
CA ASP A 60 11.71 0.69 13.48
C ASP A 60 11.17 0.06 12.20
N LEU A 61 11.94 0.17 11.11
CA LEU A 61 11.55 -0.40 9.82
C LEU A 61 11.42 -1.92 9.86
N GLY A 62 12.06 -2.58 10.82
CA GLY A 62 11.86 -4.01 11.06
C GLY A 62 10.44 -4.36 11.46
N LEU A 63 9.80 -3.51 12.28
CA LEU A 63 8.40 -3.67 12.64
C LEU A 63 7.48 -3.44 11.42
N VAL A 64 7.82 -2.45 10.60
CA VAL A 64 7.08 -2.20 9.36
C VAL A 64 7.16 -3.41 8.44
N ARG A 65 8.36 -3.96 8.22
CA ARG A 65 8.54 -5.15 7.37
C ARG A 65 7.75 -6.34 7.88
N GLN A 66 7.70 -6.54 9.19
CA GLN A 66 6.95 -7.63 9.78
C GLN A 66 5.45 -7.51 9.50
N ALA A 67 4.90 -6.31 9.65
CA ALA A 67 3.49 -6.04 9.34
C ALA A 67 3.20 -6.23 7.84
N LEU A 68 4.11 -5.77 6.98
CA LEU A 68 3.96 -5.92 5.52
C LEU A 68 3.99 -7.38 5.09
N LYS A 69 4.79 -8.21 5.74
CA LYS A 69 4.87 -9.64 5.43
C LYS A 69 3.51 -10.32 5.57
N GLU A 70 2.78 -10.01 6.63
CA GLU A 70 1.46 -10.58 6.87
C GLU A 70 0.45 -10.17 5.78
N VAL A 71 0.47 -8.91 5.38
CA VAL A 71 -0.40 -8.41 4.30
C VAL A 71 -0.02 -9.07 2.97
N ARG A 72 1.28 -9.12 2.68
CA ARG A 72 1.78 -9.73 1.46
C ARG A 72 1.32 -11.19 1.32
N GLU A 73 1.34 -11.94 2.40
CA GLU A 73 0.91 -13.35 2.40
C GLU A 73 -0.55 -13.51 2.00
N GLN A 74 -1.40 -12.51 2.22
CA GLN A 74 -2.80 -12.54 1.82
C GLN A 74 -3.00 -12.22 0.34
N LEU A 75 -2.02 -11.61 -0.31
CA LEU A 75 -2.13 -11.12 -1.68
C LEU A 75 -1.25 -11.89 -2.67
N ASP A 76 -0.04 -12.25 -2.26
CA ASP A 76 0.95 -12.86 -3.14
C ASP A 76 0.53 -14.26 -3.56
N HIS A 77 0.59 -14.54 -4.85
CA HIS A 77 0.19 -15.82 -5.46
C HIS A 77 -1.29 -16.18 -5.18
N HIS A 78 -2.12 -15.15 -5.01
CA HIS A 78 -3.56 -15.33 -4.86
C HIS A 78 -4.32 -14.84 -6.07
N TYR A 79 -5.51 -15.38 -6.27
CA TYR A 79 -6.49 -14.83 -7.19
C TYR A 79 -7.24 -13.74 -6.43
N LEU A 80 -7.00 -12.48 -6.79
CA LEU A 80 -7.49 -11.33 -6.03
C LEU A 80 -9.02 -11.25 -5.98
N ASP A 81 -9.70 -11.74 -7.00
CA ASP A 81 -11.17 -11.78 -7.03
C ASP A 81 -11.74 -12.62 -5.88
N GLU A 82 -10.96 -13.52 -5.31
CA GLU A 82 -11.36 -14.43 -4.22
C GLU A 82 -10.86 -13.96 -2.85
N VAL A 83 -10.08 -12.88 -2.77
CA VAL A 83 -9.56 -12.40 -1.49
C VAL A 83 -10.69 -11.77 -0.68
N PRO A 84 -11.00 -12.30 0.52
CA PRO A 84 -12.09 -11.77 1.33
C PRO A 84 -11.86 -10.30 1.71
N GLY A 85 -12.89 -9.48 1.54
CA GLY A 85 -12.85 -8.07 1.94
C GLY A 85 -12.19 -7.15 0.93
N LEU A 86 -11.64 -7.66 -0.17
CA LEU A 86 -11.00 -6.83 -1.19
C LEU A 86 -12.03 -6.16 -2.10
N GLY A 87 -13.07 -6.89 -2.48
CA GLY A 87 -14.03 -6.43 -3.49
C GLY A 87 -13.42 -6.47 -4.89
N PRO A 88 -13.91 -5.66 -5.85
CA PRO A 88 -13.28 -5.56 -7.16
C PRO A 88 -11.78 -5.29 -7.04
N ALA A 89 -10.97 -6.06 -7.75
CA ALA A 89 -9.51 -6.04 -7.58
C ALA A 89 -8.87 -4.90 -8.37
N THR A 90 -9.24 -3.68 -8.02
CA THR A 90 -8.68 -2.44 -8.55
C THR A 90 -7.49 -2.00 -7.73
N LEU A 91 -6.68 -1.08 -8.26
CA LEU A 91 -5.59 -0.48 -7.48
C LEU A 91 -6.12 0.26 -6.26
N GLU A 92 -7.27 0.94 -6.40
CA GLU A 92 -7.91 1.66 -5.31
C GLU A 92 -8.28 0.72 -4.16
N ASN A 93 -8.91 -0.39 -4.46
CA ASN A 93 -9.29 -1.36 -3.44
C ASN A 93 -8.08 -2.08 -2.83
N LEU A 94 -7.03 -2.30 -3.61
CA LEU A 94 -5.77 -2.82 -3.06
C LEU A 94 -5.15 -1.84 -2.06
N CYS A 95 -5.15 -0.55 -2.37
CA CYS A 95 -4.69 0.47 -1.42
C CYS A 95 -5.50 0.43 -0.12
N LEU A 96 -6.83 0.37 -0.22
CA LEU A 96 -7.71 0.33 0.95
C LEU A 96 -7.53 -0.96 1.76
N PHE A 97 -7.37 -2.09 1.10
CA PHE A 97 -7.13 -3.38 1.76
C PHE A 97 -5.84 -3.33 2.58
N ILE A 98 -4.76 -2.84 1.98
CA ILE A 98 -3.45 -2.70 2.64
C ILE A 98 -3.56 -1.71 3.80
N TRP A 99 -4.20 -0.57 3.58
CA TRP A 99 -4.41 0.45 4.61
C TRP A 99 -5.13 -0.13 5.84
N ARG A 100 -6.26 -0.81 5.61
CA ARG A 100 -7.06 -1.37 6.72
C ARG A 100 -6.31 -2.44 7.50
N ALA A 101 -5.48 -3.22 6.82
CA ALA A 101 -4.67 -4.25 7.47
C ALA A 101 -3.56 -3.63 8.34
N LEU A 102 -2.97 -2.53 7.90
CA LEU A 102 -1.78 -1.94 8.53
C LEU A 102 -2.10 -0.86 9.55
N GLN A 103 -3.15 -0.10 9.35
CA GLN A 103 -3.46 1.07 10.18
C GLN A 103 -3.51 0.75 11.67
N PRO A 104 -4.10 -0.37 12.12
CA PRO A 104 -4.08 -0.70 13.55
C PRO A 104 -2.69 -1.02 14.11
N GLN A 105 -1.76 -1.44 13.25
CA GLN A 105 -0.42 -1.88 13.66
C GLN A 105 0.64 -0.81 13.51
N LEU A 106 0.41 0.18 12.64
CA LEU A 106 1.40 1.19 12.28
C LEU A 106 0.88 2.59 12.62
N PRO A 107 1.08 3.07 13.86
CA PRO A 107 0.79 4.47 14.19
C PRO A 107 1.57 5.39 13.26
N GLY A 108 0.89 6.40 12.74
CA GLY A 108 1.50 7.34 11.80
C GLY A 108 1.44 6.91 10.34
N LEU A 109 0.83 5.76 10.04
CA LEU A 109 0.59 5.39 8.63
C LEU A 109 -0.11 6.54 7.92
N SER A 110 0.50 7.06 6.85
CA SER A 110 0.04 8.29 6.19
C SER A 110 -0.40 8.09 4.75
N ALA A 111 0.11 7.06 4.09
CA ALA A 111 -0.24 6.77 2.70
C ALA A 111 0.07 5.33 2.35
N VAL A 112 -0.67 4.82 1.38
CA VAL A 112 -0.40 3.54 0.72
C VAL A 112 -0.43 3.76 -0.77
N GLN A 113 0.59 3.27 -1.47
CA GLN A 113 0.70 3.34 -2.92
C GLN A 113 0.75 1.93 -3.47
N VAL A 114 0.01 1.68 -4.54
CA VAL A 114 0.08 0.41 -5.28
C VAL A 114 0.19 0.72 -6.77
N GLU A 115 1.12 0.06 -7.44
CA GLU A 115 1.32 0.25 -8.87
C GLU A 115 1.50 -1.06 -9.61
N ARG A 116 1.09 -1.05 -10.88
CA ARG A 116 1.43 -2.05 -11.87
C ARG A 116 2.54 -1.44 -12.72
N HIS A 117 3.76 -1.61 -12.26
CA HIS A 117 4.93 -0.90 -12.80
C HIS A 117 5.11 -1.14 -14.31
N SER A 118 4.90 -2.37 -14.78
CA SER A 118 5.12 -2.74 -16.17
C SER A 118 4.23 -2.01 -17.16
N ILE A 119 3.05 -1.55 -16.74
CA ILE A 119 2.11 -0.81 -17.60
C ILE A 119 1.91 0.64 -17.14
N GLY A 120 2.62 1.08 -16.12
CA GLY A 120 2.65 2.47 -15.70
C GLY A 120 1.45 2.95 -14.87
N ASP A 121 0.62 2.04 -14.38
CA ASP A 121 -0.56 2.40 -13.57
C ASP A 121 -0.18 2.51 -12.10
N LYS A 122 -0.68 3.54 -11.44
CA LYS A 122 -0.41 3.77 -10.03
C LYS A 122 -1.59 4.43 -9.34
N CYS A 123 -1.83 4.02 -8.09
CA CYS A 123 -2.80 4.65 -7.21
C CYS A 123 -2.15 4.95 -5.86
N VAL A 124 -2.43 6.11 -5.31
CA VAL A 124 -1.97 6.50 -3.97
C VAL A 124 -3.19 6.87 -3.14
N TYR A 125 -3.30 6.27 -1.97
CA TYR A 125 -4.33 6.59 -0.99
C TYR A 125 -3.71 7.39 0.16
N ARG A 126 -4.25 8.59 0.37
CA ARG A 126 -3.91 9.48 1.49
C ARG A 126 -5.21 9.93 2.13
N PRO A 127 -5.58 9.37 3.28
CA PRO A 127 -6.79 9.80 3.96
C PRO A 127 -6.71 11.21 4.53
#